data_cf7b7bb4417aed4f34e019468296d405
#
_entry.id   cf7b7bb4417aed4f34e019468296d405
#
_cell.length_a   1.000
_cell.length_b   1.000
_cell.length_c   1.000
_cell.angle_alpha   90.00
_cell.angle_beta   90.00
_cell.angle_gamma   90.00
#
_symmetry.space_group_name_H-M   'P 1'
#
loop_
_entity.id
_entity.type
_entity.pdbx_description
1 polymer ?
#
loop_
_entity_poly.entity_id
_entity_poly.type
_entity_poly.pdbx_seq_one_letter_code
_entity_poly.pdbx_strand_id
1 'polypeptide(L)'
;MTADQERAPAKRADAERNRDKILAAARAAFAEPGAQVSMAEVARRASVGMATLYRNFPGRRELLEALYTDEVDAICAAAGDAAGGTPGEILTAWLYRFAAFFISKHHIAGELLADSDNSNRNAIFSQSRARVLAAGRPLLAAAQRSREVRDDLTLEQILDMVIAIAAINGGPGYSQPILRAALDGLRLGQPAQPPGSGT
;
A
#
# COMPACT_ATOMS: atom_id res chain seq x y z
N MET A 1 -36.93 3.97 29.97
CA MET A 1 -35.71 4.62 29.37
C MET A 1 -34.67 3.57 29.00
N THR A 2 -34.88 2.65 28.06
CA THR A 2 -33.88 1.60 27.77
C THR A 2 -33.85 1.09 26.32
N ALA A 3 -34.73 1.50 25.43
CA ALA A 3 -34.76 1.01 24.04
C ALA A 3 -33.93 1.83 23.06
N ASP A 4 -33.47 3.03 23.41
CA ASP A 4 -32.74 3.93 22.51
C ASP A 4 -31.20 3.81 22.66
N GLN A 5 -30.71 3.26 23.79
CA GLN A 5 -29.31 3.04 24.04
C GLN A 5 -28.74 1.78 23.36
N GLU A 6 -29.53 0.75 23.10
CA GLU A 6 -29.10 -0.48 22.39
C GLU A 6 -29.08 -0.32 20.85
N ARG A 7 -29.80 0.65 20.32
CA ARG A 7 -29.90 0.88 18.86
C ARG A 7 -28.70 1.62 18.26
N ALA A 8 -27.94 2.34 19.06
CA ALA A 8 -26.79 3.12 18.62
C ALA A 8 -25.57 2.25 18.23
N PRO A 9 -25.16 1.22 19.01
CA PRO A 9 -24.03 0.35 18.63
C PRO A 9 -24.35 -0.52 17.40
N ALA A 10 -25.56 -1.01 17.24
CA ALA A 10 -25.96 -1.80 16.07
C ALA A 10 -25.92 -0.96 14.78
N LYS A 11 -26.36 0.30 14.82
CA LYS A 11 -26.30 1.23 13.68
C LYS A 11 -24.87 1.58 13.28
N ARG A 12 -23.95 1.73 14.26
CA ARG A 12 -22.52 1.94 13.99
C ARG A 12 -21.89 0.74 13.31
N ALA A 13 -22.11 -0.45 13.86
CA ALA A 13 -21.59 -1.69 13.28
C ALA A 13 -22.13 -1.95 11.86
N ASP A 14 -23.39 -1.58 11.57
CA ASP A 14 -23.97 -1.65 10.22
C ASP A 14 -23.31 -0.64 9.27
N ALA A 15 -23.04 0.57 9.73
CA ALA A 15 -22.37 1.60 8.93
C ALA A 15 -20.92 1.19 8.61
N GLU A 16 -20.18 0.67 9.57
CA GLU A 16 -18.82 0.14 9.38
C GLU A 16 -18.81 -1.02 8.39
N ARG A 17 -19.70 -2.01 8.55
CA ARG A 17 -19.83 -3.12 7.58
C ARG A 17 -20.15 -2.65 6.16
N ASN A 18 -21.00 -1.63 6.01
CA ASN A 18 -21.32 -1.09 4.70
C ASN A 18 -20.15 -0.33 4.11
N ARG A 19 -19.40 0.42 4.93
CA ARG A 19 -18.17 1.08 4.51
C ARG A 19 -17.14 0.08 3.98
N ASP A 20 -16.91 -1.02 4.71
CA ASP A 20 -15.97 -2.07 4.33
C ASP A 20 -16.39 -2.76 3.02
N LYS A 21 -17.69 -3.06 2.85
CA LYS A 21 -18.22 -3.62 1.60
C LYS A 21 -18.00 -2.67 0.42
N ILE A 22 -18.22 -1.38 0.60
CA ILE A 22 -18.03 -0.37 -0.45
C ILE A 22 -16.55 -0.28 -0.81
N LEU A 23 -15.64 -0.22 0.16
CA LEU A 23 -14.20 -0.18 -0.08
C LEU A 23 -13.69 -1.45 -0.77
N ALA A 24 -14.17 -2.62 -0.35
CA ALA A 24 -13.81 -3.89 -0.99
C ALA A 24 -14.28 -3.95 -2.45
N ALA A 25 -15.52 -3.52 -2.73
CA ALA A 25 -16.07 -3.46 -4.08
C ALA A 25 -15.33 -2.44 -4.96
N ALA A 26 -15.00 -1.27 -4.40
CA ALA A 26 -14.21 -0.25 -5.10
C ALA A 26 -12.81 -0.77 -5.42
N ARG A 27 -12.13 -1.40 -4.45
CA ARG A 27 -10.80 -2.00 -4.64
C ARG A 27 -10.81 -3.00 -5.80
N ALA A 28 -11.78 -3.90 -5.84
CA ALA A 28 -11.91 -4.88 -6.90
C ALA A 28 -12.18 -4.22 -8.26
N ALA A 29 -13.07 -3.22 -8.31
CA ALA A 29 -13.42 -2.52 -9.53
C ALA A 29 -12.24 -1.73 -10.12
N PHE A 30 -11.49 -1.01 -9.30
CA PHE A 30 -10.31 -0.23 -9.72
C PHE A 30 -9.08 -1.10 -10.04
N ALA A 31 -9.08 -2.38 -9.67
CA ALA A 31 -8.03 -3.32 -10.07
C ALA A 31 -8.20 -3.83 -11.51
N GLU A 32 -9.37 -3.65 -12.14
CA GLU A 32 -9.63 -4.08 -13.51
C GLU A 32 -8.97 -3.10 -14.50
N PRO A 33 -8.10 -3.57 -15.42
CA PRO A 33 -7.45 -2.70 -16.39
C PRO A 33 -8.46 -1.99 -17.29
N GLY A 34 -8.35 -0.65 -17.40
CA GLY A 34 -9.18 0.16 -18.28
C GLY A 34 -10.63 0.36 -17.82
N ALA A 35 -11.00 -0.08 -16.62
CA ALA A 35 -12.35 0.08 -16.12
C ALA A 35 -12.66 1.55 -15.78
N GLN A 36 -13.69 2.09 -16.42
CA GLN A 36 -14.31 3.35 -15.98
C GLN A 36 -15.28 3.06 -14.82
N VAL A 37 -14.76 3.09 -13.61
CA VAL A 37 -15.52 2.76 -12.40
C VAL A 37 -16.41 3.94 -12.00
N SER A 38 -17.73 3.77 -12.08
CA SER A 38 -18.70 4.76 -11.58
C SER A 38 -19.13 4.46 -10.15
N MET A 39 -19.66 5.49 -9.43
CA MET A 39 -20.26 5.31 -8.11
C MET A 39 -21.41 4.30 -8.13
N ALA A 40 -22.20 4.28 -9.21
CA ALA A 40 -23.29 3.31 -9.39
C ALA A 40 -22.77 1.87 -9.50
N GLU A 41 -21.69 1.65 -10.22
CA GLU A 41 -21.06 0.34 -10.34
C GLU A 41 -20.49 -0.14 -9.00
N VAL A 42 -19.87 0.74 -8.23
CA VAL A 42 -19.39 0.42 -6.88
C VAL A 42 -20.56 0.05 -5.96
N ALA A 43 -21.65 0.81 -5.96
CA ALA A 43 -22.85 0.50 -5.17
C ALA A 43 -23.43 -0.88 -5.52
N ARG A 44 -23.53 -1.17 -6.81
CA ARG A 44 -24.02 -2.46 -7.33
C ARG A 44 -23.13 -3.62 -6.86
N ARG A 45 -21.81 -3.51 -6.99
CA ARG A 45 -20.84 -4.55 -6.56
C ARG A 45 -20.83 -4.72 -5.05
N ALA A 46 -20.98 -3.64 -4.29
CA ALA A 46 -21.06 -3.66 -2.84
C ALA A 46 -22.41 -4.19 -2.30
N SER A 47 -23.41 -4.38 -3.18
CA SER A 47 -24.78 -4.72 -2.84
C SER A 47 -25.41 -3.72 -1.85
N VAL A 48 -25.15 -2.41 -2.06
CA VAL A 48 -25.72 -1.33 -1.27
C VAL A 48 -26.53 -0.37 -2.16
N GLY A 49 -27.52 0.28 -1.58
CA GLY A 49 -28.27 1.34 -2.29
C GLY A 49 -27.41 2.61 -2.45
N MET A 50 -27.69 3.41 -3.51
CA MET A 50 -27.01 4.67 -3.77
C MET A 50 -27.04 5.64 -2.57
N ALA A 51 -28.18 5.72 -1.86
CA ALA A 51 -28.30 6.55 -0.66
C ALA A 51 -27.37 6.10 0.47
N THR A 52 -27.09 4.79 0.58
CA THR A 52 -26.14 4.24 1.56
C THR A 52 -24.71 4.54 1.12
N LEU A 53 -24.41 4.42 -0.17
CA LEU A 53 -23.10 4.79 -0.71
C LEU A 53 -22.78 6.26 -0.42
N TYR A 54 -23.67 7.20 -0.79
CA TYR A 54 -23.44 8.63 -0.59
C TYR A 54 -23.43 9.07 0.86
N ARG A 55 -24.08 8.34 1.77
CA ARG A 55 -23.94 8.57 3.21
C ARG A 55 -22.56 8.21 3.74
N ASN A 56 -21.91 7.20 3.15
CA ASN A 56 -20.56 6.78 3.55
C ASN A 56 -19.47 7.60 2.84
N PHE A 57 -19.70 7.91 1.57
CA PHE A 57 -18.76 8.63 0.70
C PHE A 57 -19.55 9.66 -0.12
N PRO A 58 -19.55 10.94 0.29
CA PRO A 58 -20.35 12.01 -0.35
C PRO A 58 -20.08 12.17 -1.84
N GLY A 59 -18.88 11.78 -2.31
CA GLY A 59 -18.51 11.81 -3.70
C GLY A 59 -17.46 10.78 -4.06
N ARG A 60 -17.10 10.76 -5.35
CA ARG A 60 -16.06 9.88 -5.90
C ARG A 60 -14.70 10.13 -5.25
N ARG A 61 -14.39 11.41 -5.01
CA ARG A 61 -13.13 11.83 -4.41
C ARG A 61 -12.96 11.25 -3.01
N GLU A 62 -13.96 11.39 -2.13
CA GLU A 62 -13.91 10.87 -0.75
C GLU A 62 -13.78 9.34 -0.74
N LEU A 63 -14.39 8.66 -1.71
CA LEU A 63 -14.20 7.22 -1.89
C LEU A 63 -12.76 6.87 -2.27
N LEU A 64 -12.18 7.59 -3.23
CA LEU A 64 -10.79 7.38 -3.67
C LEU A 64 -9.78 7.71 -2.57
N GLU A 65 -9.97 8.80 -1.83
CA GLU A 65 -9.15 9.20 -0.69
C GLU A 65 -9.17 8.12 0.41
N ALA A 66 -10.38 7.61 0.73
CA ALA A 66 -10.52 6.54 1.72
C ALA A 66 -9.88 5.23 1.25
N LEU A 67 -10.06 4.87 -0.02
CA LEU A 67 -9.45 3.69 -0.61
C LEU A 67 -7.92 3.77 -0.60
N TYR A 68 -7.36 4.93 -0.96
CA TYR A 68 -5.93 5.18 -0.90
C TYR A 68 -5.39 5.09 0.53
N THR A 69 -6.09 5.68 1.50
CA THR A 69 -5.70 5.66 2.91
C THR A 69 -5.71 4.23 3.48
N ASP A 70 -6.75 3.45 3.20
CA ASP A 70 -6.90 2.07 3.63
C ASP A 70 -5.75 1.18 3.12
N GLU A 71 -5.31 1.39 1.88
CA GLU A 71 -4.16 0.69 1.32
C GLU A 71 -2.83 1.11 1.95
N VAL A 72 -2.66 2.40 2.28
CA VAL A 72 -1.50 2.88 3.03
C VAL A 72 -1.47 2.25 4.42
N ASP A 73 -2.64 2.13 5.08
CA ASP A 73 -2.77 1.45 6.37
C ASP A 73 -2.35 -0.01 6.28
N ALA A 74 -2.76 -0.72 5.23
CA ALA A 74 -2.39 -2.11 5.01
C ALA A 74 -0.86 -2.28 4.82
N ILE A 75 -0.19 -1.37 4.09
CA ILE A 75 1.27 -1.39 3.94
C ILE A 75 1.97 -1.09 5.27
N CYS A 76 1.46 -0.14 6.06
CA CYS A 76 2.03 0.17 7.38
C CYS A 76 1.85 -1.01 8.34
N ALA A 77 0.68 -1.65 8.37
CA ALA A 77 0.41 -2.82 9.20
C ALA A 77 1.31 -4.00 8.82
N ALA A 78 1.52 -4.23 7.52
CA ALA A 78 2.38 -5.30 7.01
C ALA A 78 3.85 -5.16 7.46
N ALA A 79 4.31 -3.97 7.83
CA ALA A 79 5.64 -3.77 8.42
C ALA A 79 5.70 -4.27 9.87
N GLY A 80 4.58 -4.18 10.62
CA GLY A 80 4.49 -4.66 12.01
C GLY A 80 4.25 -6.17 12.11
N ASP A 81 3.54 -6.75 11.14
CA ASP A 81 3.13 -8.17 11.14
C ASP A 81 4.20 -9.10 10.54
N ALA A 82 5.34 -8.55 10.13
CA ALA A 82 6.40 -9.29 9.47
C ALA A 82 7.07 -10.27 10.46
N ALA A 83 6.59 -11.51 10.50
CA ALA A 83 7.12 -12.60 11.31
C ALA A 83 7.67 -13.72 10.41
N GLY A 84 8.81 -14.27 10.83
CA GLY A 84 9.46 -15.39 10.14
C GLY A 84 10.44 -14.95 9.04
N GLY A 85 11.68 -15.41 9.15
CA GLY A 85 12.77 -15.05 8.25
C GLY A 85 13.79 -14.10 8.89
N THR A 86 14.84 -13.82 8.14
CA THR A 86 15.87 -12.89 8.56
C THR A 86 15.41 -11.44 8.37
N PRO A 87 16.02 -10.45 9.06
CA PRO A 87 15.69 -9.04 8.88
C PRO A 87 15.75 -8.56 7.42
N GLY A 88 16.71 -9.05 6.64
CA GLY A 88 16.84 -8.73 5.22
C GLY A 88 15.72 -9.31 4.37
N GLU A 89 15.27 -10.54 4.66
CA GLU A 89 14.13 -11.18 4.00
C GLU A 89 12.82 -10.45 4.31
N ILE A 90 12.63 -10.07 5.56
CA ILE A 90 11.47 -9.30 6.02
C ILE A 90 11.39 -7.95 5.29
N LEU A 91 12.49 -7.19 5.26
CA LEU A 91 12.56 -5.93 4.52
C LEU A 91 12.25 -6.14 3.04
N THR A 92 12.88 -7.14 2.41
CA THR A 92 12.67 -7.44 0.99
C THR A 92 11.22 -7.78 0.68
N ALA A 93 10.59 -8.62 1.49
CA ALA A 93 9.17 -8.97 1.35
C ALA A 93 8.25 -7.75 1.48
N TRP A 94 8.54 -6.86 2.42
CA TRP A 94 7.81 -5.61 2.59
C TRP A 94 7.98 -4.67 1.38
N LEU A 95 9.19 -4.54 0.84
CA LEU A 95 9.47 -3.74 -0.37
C LEU A 95 8.72 -4.28 -1.61
N TYR A 96 8.58 -5.61 -1.77
CA TYR A 96 7.75 -6.19 -2.82
C TYR A 96 6.26 -5.85 -2.64
N ARG A 97 5.74 -5.87 -1.40
CA ARG A 97 4.36 -5.43 -1.11
C ARG A 97 4.17 -3.95 -1.42
N PHE A 98 5.15 -3.11 -1.07
CA PHE A 98 5.13 -1.69 -1.40
C PHE A 98 5.12 -1.45 -2.91
N ALA A 99 5.93 -2.18 -3.69
CA ALA A 99 5.92 -2.10 -5.15
C ALA A 99 4.56 -2.50 -5.73
N ALA A 100 3.96 -3.60 -5.25
CA ALA A 100 2.65 -4.06 -5.68
C ALA A 100 1.55 -3.03 -5.35
N PHE A 101 1.60 -2.42 -4.17
CA PHE A 101 0.74 -1.31 -3.79
C PHE A 101 0.84 -0.16 -4.80
N PHE A 102 2.06 0.28 -5.12
CA PHE A 102 2.26 1.41 -6.02
C PHE A 102 1.73 1.11 -7.43
N ILE A 103 2.02 -0.08 -7.99
CA ILE A 103 1.53 -0.52 -9.30
C ILE A 103 -0.02 -0.54 -9.32
N SER A 104 -0.66 -1.14 -8.31
CA SER A 104 -2.11 -1.27 -8.26
C SER A 104 -2.83 0.07 -8.07
N LYS A 105 -2.17 1.08 -7.48
CA LYS A 105 -2.78 2.37 -7.11
C LYS A 105 -2.39 3.53 -8.00
N HIS A 106 -1.58 3.30 -9.02
CA HIS A 106 -1.22 4.34 -10.00
C HIS A 106 -2.46 5.03 -10.60
N HIS A 107 -3.51 4.27 -10.92
CA HIS A 107 -4.77 4.81 -11.45
C HIS A 107 -5.53 5.64 -10.40
N ILE A 108 -5.63 5.17 -9.14
CA ILE A 108 -6.31 5.90 -8.06
C ILE A 108 -5.57 7.20 -7.75
N ALA A 109 -4.25 7.12 -7.63
CA ALA A 109 -3.42 8.31 -7.43
C ALA A 109 -3.55 9.27 -8.62
N GLY A 110 -3.57 8.77 -9.86
CA GLY A 110 -3.76 9.57 -11.07
C GLY A 110 -5.11 10.30 -11.09
N GLU A 111 -6.21 9.64 -10.73
CA GLU A 111 -7.52 10.28 -10.63
C GLU A 111 -7.58 11.32 -9.51
N LEU A 112 -7.02 11.01 -8.33
CA LEU A 112 -6.89 11.99 -7.24
C LEU A 112 -6.03 13.18 -7.64
N LEU A 113 -5.01 12.97 -8.48
CA LEU A 113 -4.16 14.02 -9.01
C LEU A 113 -4.87 14.89 -10.05
N ALA A 114 -5.79 14.34 -10.83
CA ALA A 114 -6.51 15.06 -11.88
C ALA A 114 -7.62 15.98 -11.32
N ASP A 115 -8.23 15.61 -10.19
CA ASP A 115 -9.48 16.20 -9.70
C ASP A 115 -9.29 17.19 -8.51
N SER A 116 -8.05 17.52 -8.12
CA SER A 116 -7.79 18.21 -6.85
C SER A 116 -7.17 19.59 -6.96
N ASP A 117 -7.66 20.53 -6.13
CA ASP A 117 -6.93 21.74 -5.75
C ASP A 117 -5.56 21.39 -5.13
N ASN A 118 -4.52 22.10 -5.56
CA ASN A 118 -3.10 21.76 -5.34
C ASN A 118 -2.70 21.60 -3.86
N SER A 119 -3.39 22.29 -2.93
CA SER A 119 -3.00 22.33 -1.51
C SER A 119 -3.42 21.08 -0.71
N ASN A 120 -4.61 20.55 -0.94
CA ASN A 120 -5.09 19.36 -0.19
C ASN A 120 -4.44 18.06 -0.70
N ARG A 121 -4.12 18.01 -1.99
CA ARG A 121 -3.42 16.93 -2.65
C ARG A 121 -2.05 16.65 -2.04
N ASN A 122 -1.23 17.69 -1.88
CA ASN A 122 0.11 17.58 -1.31
C ASN A 122 0.07 17.09 0.14
N ALA A 123 -0.97 17.43 0.92
CA ALA A 123 -1.11 17.00 2.30
C ALA A 123 -1.34 15.49 2.44
N ILE A 124 -2.27 14.90 1.67
CA ILE A 124 -2.58 13.46 1.73
C ILE A 124 -1.37 12.60 1.32
N PHE A 125 -0.72 12.95 0.20
CA PHE A 125 0.44 12.20 -0.26
C PHE A 125 1.65 12.37 0.65
N SER A 126 1.90 13.58 1.18
CA SER A 126 2.99 13.85 2.13
C SER A 126 2.78 13.10 3.45
N GLN A 127 1.56 13.10 3.97
CA GLN A 127 1.20 12.37 5.19
C GLN A 127 1.34 10.85 4.99
N SER A 128 0.86 10.32 3.87
CA SER A 128 0.98 8.91 3.52
C SER A 128 2.44 8.48 3.38
N ARG A 129 3.27 9.30 2.70
CA ARG A 129 4.71 9.06 2.59
C ARG A 129 5.38 9.03 3.97
N ALA A 130 5.06 9.98 4.84
CA ALA A 130 5.62 10.02 6.20
C ALA A 130 5.26 8.77 7.02
N ARG A 131 4.02 8.27 6.89
CA ARG A 131 3.55 7.05 7.57
C ARG A 131 4.26 5.79 7.06
N VAL A 132 4.39 5.64 5.75
CA VAL A 132 5.12 4.51 5.13
C VAL A 132 6.59 4.52 5.56
N LEU A 133 7.24 5.68 5.54
CA LEU A 133 8.62 5.83 6.02
C LEU A 133 8.75 5.47 7.51
N ALA A 134 7.82 5.93 8.35
CA ALA A 134 7.84 5.60 9.78
C ALA A 134 7.69 4.08 10.01
N ALA A 135 6.85 3.39 9.24
CA ALA A 135 6.66 1.95 9.33
C ALA A 135 7.87 1.14 8.82
N GLY A 136 8.51 1.57 7.73
CA GLY A 136 9.61 0.83 7.11
C GLY A 136 10.98 1.07 7.75
N ARG A 137 11.20 2.21 8.44
CA ARG A 137 12.49 2.53 9.08
C ARG A 137 12.98 1.46 10.06
N PRO A 138 12.16 0.88 10.94
CA PRO A 138 12.59 -0.19 11.82
C PRO A 138 13.05 -1.44 11.06
N LEU A 139 12.41 -1.78 9.93
CA LEU A 139 12.77 -2.93 9.09
C LEU A 139 14.15 -2.72 8.46
N LEU A 140 14.39 -1.56 7.85
CA LEU A 140 15.69 -1.23 7.27
C LEU A 140 16.78 -1.23 8.35
N ALA A 141 16.53 -0.58 9.49
CA ALA A 141 17.50 -0.53 10.58
C ALA A 141 17.83 -1.93 11.14
N ALA A 142 16.87 -2.85 11.18
CA ALA A 142 17.11 -4.23 11.59
C ALA A 142 18.00 -4.97 10.57
N ALA A 143 17.69 -4.86 9.27
CA ALA A 143 18.43 -5.50 8.19
C ALA A 143 19.87 -4.95 8.03
N GLN A 144 20.08 -3.66 8.28
CA GLN A 144 21.41 -3.05 8.29
C GLN A 144 22.23 -3.47 9.51
N ARG A 145 21.61 -3.54 10.70
CA ARG A 145 22.29 -4.04 11.92
C ARG A 145 22.72 -5.51 11.82
N SER A 146 21.91 -6.34 11.15
CA SER A 146 22.27 -7.74 10.89
C SER A 146 23.29 -7.92 9.76
N ARG A 147 23.71 -6.82 9.10
CA ARG A 147 24.61 -6.80 7.96
C ARG A 147 24.13 -7.65 6.75
N GLU A 148 22.85 -7.78 6.61
CA GLU A 148 22.24 -8.43 5.44
C GLU A 148 21.99 -7.45 4.31
N VAL A 149 21.83 -6.16 4.64
CA VAL A 149 21.56 -5.08 3.70
C VAL A 149 22.59 -3.97 3.88
N ARG A 150 22.99 -3.36 2.77
CA ARG A 150 23.93 -2.23 2.71
C ARG A 150 23.42 -1.04 3.53
N ASP A 151 24.34 -0.25 4.09
CA ASP A 151 24.02 0.85 5.02
C ASP A 151 24.26 2.25 4.41
N ASP A 152 24.66 2.32 3.13
CA ASP A 152 24.91 3.57 2.40
C ASP A 152 23.66 4.15 1.72
N LEU A 153 22.48 3.48 1.83
CA LEU A 153 21.21 3.97 1.31
C LEU A 153 20.20 4.22 2.44
N THR A 154 19.47 5.32 2.32
CA THR A 154 18.34 5.63 3.18
C THR A 154 17.06 4.92 2.70
N LEU A 155 16.07 4.78 3.58
CA LEU A 155 14.78 4.21 3.19
C LEU A 155 14.09 5.05 2.11
N GLU A 156 14.22 6.37 2.16
CA GLU A 156 13.69 7.30 1.17
C GLU A 156 14.23 6.97 -0.23
N GLN A 157 15.55 6.78 -0.35
CA GLN A 157 16.19 6.42 -1.62
C GLN A 157 15.75 5.06 -2.14
N ILE A 158 15.61 4.08 -1.24
CA ILE A 158 15.14 2.73 -1.60
C ILE A 158 13.69 2.78 -2.09
N LEU A 159 12.80 3.51 -1.41
CA LEU A 159 11.41 3.65 -1.83
C LEU A 159 11.29 4.42 -3.16
N ASP A 160 12.07 5.48 -3.36
CA ASP A 160 12.09 6.22 -4.63
C ASP A 160 12.57 5.35 -5.79
N MET A 161 13.57 4.49 -5.57
CA MET A 161 14.00 3.48 -6.54
C MET A 161 12.87 2.50 -6.87
N VAL A 162 12.19 1.95 -5.85
CA VAL A 162 11.07 1.01 -6.05
C VAL A 162 9.93 1.68 -6.81
N ILE A 163 9.57 2.92 -6.48
CA ILE A 163 8.55 3.71 -7.18
C ILE A 163 8.93 3.92 -8.64
N ALA A 164 10.17 4.30 -8.92
CA ALA A 164 10.65 4.51 -10.29
C ALA A 164 10.55 3.23 -11.14
N ILE A 165 10.91 2.08 -10.56
CA ILE A 165 10.81 0.79 -11.25
C ILE A 165 9.33 0.39 -11.46
N ALA A 166 8.49 0.59 -10.43
CA ALA A 166 7.07 0.29 -10.52
C ALA A 166 6.31 1.16 -11.55
N ALA A 167 6.82 2.36 -11.83
CA ALA A 167 6.28 3.27 -12.83
C ALA A 167 6.72 2.94 -14.28
N ILE A 168 7.62 1.97 -14.49
CA ILE A 168 8.07 1.58 -15.83
C ILE A 168 6.89 0.96 -16.61
N ASN A 169 6.63 1.49 -17.80
CA ASN A 169 5.66 0.93 -18.72
C ASN A 169 6.17 -0.40 -19.30
N GLY A 170 5.32 -1.43 -19.34
CA GLY A 170 5.70 -2.74 -19.89
C GLY A 170 5.04 -3.92 -19.16
N GLY A 171 4.28 -3.61 -18.12
CA GLY A 171 3.57 -4.61 -17.31
C GLY A 171 4.48 -5.40 -16.35
N PRO A 172 3.88 -6.28 -15.53
CA PRO A 172 4.61 -7.01 -14.48
C PRO A 172 5.75 -7.88 -15.01
N GLY A 173 5.60 -8.51 -16.18
CA GLY A 173 6.65 -9.36 -16.78
C GLY A 173 7.92 -8.59 -17.12
N TYR A 174 7.81 -7.29 -17.40
CA TYR A 174 8.95 -6.43 -17.70
C TYR A 174 9.57 -5.81 -16.42
N SER A 175 8.76 -5.27 -15.53
CA SER A 175 9.26 -4.56 -14.34
C SER A 175 9.71 -5.48 -13.21
N GLN A 176 9.14 -6.67 -13.04
CA GLN A 176 9.49 -7.59 -11.95
C GLN A 176 10.96 -8.05 -11.97
N PRO A 177 11.57 -8.44 -13.12
CA PRO A 177 12.99 -8.80 -13.15
C PRO A 177 13.90 -7.62 -12.74
N ILE A 178 13.55 -6.39 -13.16
CA ILE A 178 14.29 -5.17 -12.82
C ILE A 178 14.18 -4.91 -11.31
N LEU A 179 12.97 -5.00 -10.74
CA LEU A 179 12.74 -4.85 -9.31
C LEU A 179 13.55 -5.88 -8.51
N ARG A 180 13.52 -7.15 -8.93
CA ARG A 180 14.31 -8.20 -8.29
C ARG A 180 15.78 -7.87 -8.29
N ALA A 181 16.36 -7.54 -9.44
CA ALA A 181 17.78 -7.18 -9.56
C ALA A 181 18.15 -5.98 -8.67
N ALA A 182 17.28 -4.96 -8.60
CA ALA A 182 17.48 -3.80 -7.75
C ALA A 182 17.44 -4.16 -6.25
N LEU A 183 16.49 -4.97 -5.82
CA LEU A 183 16.38 -5.42 -4.42
C LEU A 183 17.49 -6.41 -4.03
N ASP A 184 17.92 -7.28 -4.94
CA ASP A 184 19.09 -8.14 -4.71
C ASP A 184 20.38 -7.31 -4.54
N GLY A 185 20.48 -6.18 -5.24
CA GLY A 185 21.57 -5.21 -5.08
C GLY A 185 21.61 -4.50 -3.72
N LEU A 186 20.56 -4.59 -2.91
CA LEU A 186 20.57 -4.11 -1.52
C LEU A 186 21.29 -5.08 -0.58
N ARG A 187 21.40 -6.35 -0.94
CA ARG A 187 22.01 -7.36 -0.09
C ARG A 187 23.53 -7.19 -0.07
N LEU A 188 24.12 -7.28 1.11
CA LEU A 188 25.55 -7.47 1.23
C LEU A 188 25.83 -8.91 0.84
N GLY A 189 26.65 -9.14 -0.21
CA GLY A 189 27.09 -10.48 -0.57
C GLY A 189 27.67 -11.18 0.68
N GLN A 190 27.32 -12.45 0.90
CA GLN A 190 28.01 -13.24 1.90
C GLN A 190 29.52 -13.17 1.61
N PRO A 191 30.38 -12.83 2.57
CA PRO A 191 31.80 -12.93 2.36
C PRO A 191 32.12 -14.33 1.87
N ALA A 192 32.80 -14.44 0.73
CA ALA A 192 33.22 -15.73 0.17
C ALA A 192 33.87 -16.53 1.29
N GLN A 193 33.35 -17.71 1.60
CA GLN A 193 34.00 -18.64 2.51
C GLN A 193 35.42 -18.89 1.97
N PRO A 194 36.47 -18.69 2.78
CA PRO A 194 37.81 -19.02 2.32
C PRO A 194 37.84 -20.52 1.90
N PRO A 195 38.52 -20.85 0.80
CA PRO A 195 38.64 -22.26 0.38
C PRO A 195 39.19 -23.03 1.57
N GLY A 196 38.44 -24.06 1.97
CA GLY A 196 38.80 -24.93 3.07
C GLY A 196 40.24 -25.44 2.87
N SER A 197 41.12 -25.14 3.82
CA SER A 197 42.43 -25.73 3.95
C SER A 197 42.23 -27.23 4.16
N GLY A 198 42.20 -27.99 3.04
CA GLY A 198 42.29 -29.44 3.06
C GLY A 198 43.70 -29.82 3.54
N THR A 199 43.73 -30.47 4.67
CA THR A 199 44.88 -31.22 5.15
C THR A 199 44.74 -32.68 4.72
#